data_62f7058fcd9fa0fb93a0a52458afe055
#
_entry.id   62f7058fcd9fa0fb93a0a52458afe055
#
_cell.length_a   1.000
_cell.length_b   1.000
_cell.length_c   1.000
_cell.angle_alpha   90.00
_cell.angle_beta   90.00
_cell.angle_gamma   90.00
#
_symmetry.space_group_name_H-M   'P 1'
#
loop_
_entity.id
_entity.type
_entity.pdbx_description
1 polymer ?
#
loop_
_entity_poly.entity_id
_entity_poly.type
_entity_poly.pdbx_seq_one_letter_code
_entity_poly.pdbx_strand_id
1 'polypeptide(L)'
;MRSEGANLLTMNENSITPSDVLDYWFSEKSKQFWFASTPQIDNEIKVRFERVWEKAAAGEFGHWRDTADGSVALIVILDQLPLNMYRSDPKSFQTETM
;
A
#
# COMPACT_ATOMS: atom_id res chain seq x y z
N MET A 1 25.53 -6.55 -7.95
CA MET A 1 25.01 -6.42 -6.64
C MET A 1 23.98 -5.31 -6.51
N ARG A 2 22.89 -5.65 -6.06
CA ARG A 2 21.79 -4.71 -5.94
C ARG A 2 21.99 -3.77 -4.76
N SER A 3 21.51 -2.56 -4.89
CA SER A 3 21.60 -1.59 -3.82
C SER A 3 20.52 -1.85 -2.77
N GLU A 4 20.92 -2.27 -1.61
CA GLU A 4 19.97 -2.52 -0.53
C GLU A 4 19.38 -1.23 -0.01
N GLY A 5 20.19 -0.16 0.01
CA GLY A 5 19.74 1.11 0.55
C GLY A 5 18.55 1.70 -0.20
N ALA A 6 18.49 1.46 -1.51
CA ALA A 6 17.40 1.99 -2.31
C ALA A 6 16.05 1.45 -1.85
N ASN A 7 16.02 0.21 -1.38
CA ASN A 7 14.76 -0.42 -0.98
C ASN A 7 14.30 -0.02 0.42
N LEU A 8 15.16 0.63 1.19
CA LEU A 8 14.78 1.10 2.52
C LEU A 8 13.89 2.32 2.47
N LEU A 9 13.99 3.10 1.38
CA LEU A 9 13.22 4.34 1.26
C LEU A 9 11.90 4.14 0.52
N THR A 10 11.85 3.23 -0.43
CA THR A 10 10.64 2.97 -1.19
C THR A 10 10.48 1.47 -1.37
N MET A 11 9.23 1.05 -1.51
CA MET A 11 8.94 -0.35 -1.83
C MET A 11 9.28 -0.60 -3.29
N ASN A 12 9.90 -1.75 -3.56
CA ASN A 12 10.18 -2.16 -4.93
C ASN A 12 8.92 -2.79 -5.52
N GLU A 13 8.25 -2.07 -6.39
CA GLU A 13 6.96 -2.51 -6.94
C GLU A 13 7.03 -3.82 -7.71
N ASN A 14 8.24 -4.23 -8.17
CA ASN A 14 8.40 -5.47 -8.95
C ASN A 14 8.63 -6.70 -8.07
N SER A 15 9.02 -6.50 -6.82
CA SER A 15 9.30 -7.61 -5.93
C SER A 15 8.59 -7.50 -4.59
N ILE A 16 7.58 -6.65 -4.50
CA ILE A 16 6.82 -6.51 -3.28
C ILE A 16 6.02 -7.78 -2.99
N THR A 17 5.92 -8.12 -1.72
CA THR A 17 5.18 -9.29 -1.28
C THR A 17 4.06 -8.89 -0.34
N PRO A 18 3.06 -9.76 -0.13
CA PRO A 18 2.03 -9.48 0.88
C PRO A 18 2.62 -9.14 2.25
N SER A 19 3.69 -9.85 2.64
CA SER A 19 4.34 -9.56 3.93
C SER A 19 4.84 -8.13 4.02
N ASP A 20 5.40 -7.61 2.93
CA ASP A 20 5.90 -6.22 2.93
C ASP A 20 4.78 -5.25 3.24
N VAL A 21 3.62 -5.45 2.64
CA VAL A 21 2.46 -4.58 2.84
C VAL A 21 1.94 -4.71 4.28
N LEU A 22 1.80 -5.94 4.75
CA LEU A 22 1.26 -6.18 6.09
C LEU A 22 2.21 -5.69 7.18
N ASP A 23 3.51 -5.89 6.99
CA ASP A 23 4.50 -5.41 7.96
C ASP A 23 4.43 -3.89 8.10
N TYR A 24 4.28 -3.19 6.98
CA TYR A 24 4.13 -1.74 7.02
C TYR A 24 2.81 -1.34 7.69
N TRP A 25 1.71 -1.93 7.23
CA TRP A 25 0.37 -1.53 7.69
C TRP A 25 0.15 -1.81 9.18
N PHE A 26 0.67 -2.93 9.67
CA PHE A 26 0.50 -3.31 11.06
C PHE A 26 1.67 -2.88 11.96
N SER A 27 2.59 -2.06 11.46
CA SER A 27 3.67 -1.52 12.27
C SER A 27 3.10 -0.57 13.33
N GLU A 28 3.83 -0.37 14.41
CA GLU A 28 3.40 0.55 15.46
C GLU A 28 3.23 1.97 14.92
N LYS A 29 4.11 2.37 14.01
CA LYS A 29 4.01 3.68 13.38
C LYS A 29 2.70 3.82 12.63
N SER A 30 2.34 2.81 11.84
CA SER A 30 1.11 2.85 11.05
C SER A 30 -0.13 2.86 11.92
N LYS A 31 -0.14 2.07 12.99
CA LYS A 31 -1.30 2.03 13.87
C LYS A 31 -1.63 3.39 14.45
N GLN A 32 -0.62 4.22 14.66
CA GLN A 32 -0.85 5.56 15.20
C GLN A 32 -1.63 6.44 14.22
N PHE A 33 -1.45 6.27 12.92
CA PHE A 33 -2.12 7.12 11.95
C PHE A 33 -3.37 6.51 11.31
N TRP A 34 -3.76 5.30 11.71
CA TRP A 34 -5.01 4.72 11.22
C TRP A 34 -6.20 5.64 11.49
N PHE A 35 -6.18 6.37 12.60
CA PHE A 35 -7.27 7.22 13.04
C PHE A 35 -6.96 8.71 12.95
N ALA A 36 -5.69 9.07 12.86
CA ALA A 36 -5.28 10.47 12.88
C ALA A 36 -4.02 10.66 12.03
N SER A 37 -4.22 10.73 10.73
CA SER A 37 -3.11 10.93 9.82
C SER A 37 -2.77 12.41 9.66
N THR A 38 -1.60 12.69 9.11
CA THR A 38 -1.15 14.04 8.80
C THR A 38 -0.80 14.13 7.32
N PRO A 39 -0.72 15.36 6.76
CA PRO A 39 -0.30 15.50 5.36
C PRO A 39 1.07 14.87 5.06
N GLN A 40 1.98 14.91 6.04
CA GLN A 40 3.29 14.30 5.84
C GLN A 40 3.17 12.79 5.71
N ILE A 41 2.36 12.17 6.54
CA ILE A 41 2.14 10.72 6.50
C ILE A 41 1.41 10.34 5.22
N ASP A 42 0.39 11.11 4.83
CA ASP A 42 -0.33 10.84 3.59
C ASP A 42 0.61 10.88 2.39
N ASN A 43 1.53 11.83 2.37
CA ASN A 43 2.51 11.94 1.30
C ASN A 43 3.51 10.79 1.32
N GLU A 44 3.92 10.36 2.51
CA GLU A 44 4.83 9.23 2.65
C GLU A 44 4.20 7.97 2.06
N ILE A 45 2.94 7.72 2.37
CA ILE A 45 2.23 6.56 1.86
C ILE A 45 2.13 6.64 0.33
N LYS A 46 1.81 7.81 -0.19
CA LYS A 46 1.70 8.00 -1.63
C LYS A 46 3.04 7.70 -2.33
N VAL A 47 4.13 8.24 -1.80
CA VAL A 47 5.44 8.01 -2.39
C VAL A 47 5.80 6.53 -2.39
N ARG A 48 5.48 5.83 -1.30
CA ARG A 48 5.84 4.42 -1.16
C ARG A 48 4.95 3.49 -1.97
N PHE A 49 3.66 3.77 -2.04
CA PHE A 49 2.68 2.78 -2.49
C PHE A 49 1.88 3.14 -3.73
N GLU A 50 2.02 4.35 -4.27
CA GLU A 50 1.19 4.73 -5.41
C GLU A 50 1.40 3.79 -6.60
N ARG A 51 2.66 3.43 -6.91
CA ARG A 51 2.93 2.51 -8.00
C ARG A 51 2.42 1.10 -7.68
N VAL A 52 2.52 0.69 -6.43
CA VAL A 52 1.98 -0.61 -6.00
C VAL A 52 0.47 -0.61 -6.17
N TRP A 53 -0.20 0.47 -5.80
CA TRP A 53 -1.64 0.60 -5.98
C TRP A 53 -2.02 0.54 -7.46
N GLU A 54 -1.27 1.23 -8.32
CA GLU A 54 -1.55 1.20 -9.76
C GLU A 54 -1.45 -0.21 -10.33
N LYS A 55 -0.44 -0.96 -9.91
CA LYS A 55 -0.28 -2.35 -10.35
C LYS A 55 -1.40 -3.24 -9.83
N ALA A 56 -1.78 -3.06 -8.58
CA ALA A 56 -2.87 -3.83 -7.99
C ALA A 56 -4.19 -3.51 -8.70
N ALA A 57 -4.44 -2.24 -8.99
CA ALA A 57 -5.64 -1.83 -9.72
C ALA A 57 -5.69 -2.41 -11.12
N ALA A 58 -4.53 -2.63 -11.73
CA ALA A 58 -4.42 -3.25 -13.05
C ALA A 58 -4.55 -4.78 -12.99
N GLY A 59 -4.68 -5.36 -11.81
CA GLY A 59 -4.85 -6.80 -11.65
C GLY A 59 -3.56 -7.59 -11.57
N GLU A 60 -2.41 -6.92 -11.48
CA GLU A 60 -1.12 -7.61 -11.51
C GLU A 60 -0.84 -8.47 -10.28
N PHE A 61 -1.55 -8.21 -9.18
CA PHE A 61 -1.39 -8.98 -7.95
C PHE A 61 -2.57 -9.91 -7.67
N GLY A 62 -3.30 -10.27 -8.73
CA GLY A 62 -4.47 -11.14 -8.56
C GLY A 62 -4.15 -12.46 -7.87
N HIS A 63 -2.95 -13.01 -8.09
CA HIS A 63 -2.52 -14.26 -7.49
C HIS A 63 -2.39 -14.16 -5.96
N TRP A 64 -2.33 -12.96 -5.40
CA TRP A 64 -2.29 -12.79 -3.95
C TRP A 64 -3.57 -13.29 -3.28
N ARG A 65 -4.66 -13.38 -4.04
CA ARG A 65 -5.94 -13.88 -3.49
C ARG A 65 -5.88 -15.35 -3.11
N ASP A 66 -4.84 -16.05 -3.54
CA ASP A 66 -4.70 -17.48 -3.25
C ASP A 66 -4.35 -17.77 -1.78
N THR A 67 -3.94 -16.77 -1.02
CA THR A 67 -3.62 -16.92 0.40
C THR A 67 -4.41 -15.91 1.22
N ALA A 68 -4.58 -16.20 2.52
CA ALA A 68 -5.24 -15.29 3.43
C ALA A 68 -4.44 -14.00 3.57
N ASP A 69 -3.12 -14.11 3.75
CA ASP A 69 -2.26 -12.92 3.88
C ASP A 69 -2.30 -12.07 2.62
N GLY A 70 -2.26 -12.70 1.46
CA GLY A 70 -2.33 -11.98 0.20
C GLY A 70 -3.65 -11.25 0.03
N SER A 71 -4.75 -11.88 0.44
CA SER A 71 -6.07 -11.25 0.36
C SER A 71 -6.14 -10.02 1.26
N VAL A 72 -5.63 -10.12 2.49
CA VAL A 72 -5.62 -8.97 3.41
C VAL A 72 -4.75 -7.86 2.86
N ALA A 73 -3.57 -8.21 2.32
CA ALA A 73 -2.68 -7.22 1.74
C ALA A 73 -3.35 -6.48 0.58
N LEU A 74 -4.10 -7.18 -0.26
CA LEU A 74 -4.83 -6.52 -1.35
C LEU A 74 -5.89 -5.57 -0.84
N ILE A 75 -6.59 -5.94 0.24
CA ILE A 75 -7.57 -5.04 0.85
C ILE A 75 -6.88 -3.77 1.33
N VAL A 76 -5.72 -3.90 1.95
CA VAL A 76 -4.97 -2.73 2.41
C VAL A 76 -4.62 -1.83 1.23
N ILE A 77 -4.09 -2.41 0.15
CA ILE A 77 -3.67 -1.61 -1.02
C ILE A 77 -4.85 -0.97 -1.73
N LEU A 78 -5.93 -1.71 -1.93
CA LEU A 78 -7.02 -1.24 -2.79
C LEU A 78 -8.07 -0.45 -2.03
N ASP A 79 -8.18 -0.63 -0.74
CA ASP A 79 -9.25 -0.03 0.07
C ASP A 79 -8.73 0.98 1.09
N GLN A 80 -7.70 0.62 1.84
CA GLN A 80 -7.22 1.47 2.94
C GLN A 80 -6.22 2.53 2.52
N LEU A 81 -5.17 2.13 1.80
CA LEU A 81 -4.12 3.07 1.40
C LEU A 81 -4.62 4.23 0.53
N PRO A 82 -5.57 4.01 -0.41
CA PRO A 82 -6.05 5.14 -1.22
C PRO A 82 -6.70 6.24 -0.39
N LEU A 83 -7.27 5.92 0.77
CA LEU A 83 -7.85 6.93 1.64
C LEU A 83 -6.81 7.93 2.12
N ASN A 84 -5.57 7.47 2.29
CA ASN A 84 -4.46 8.35 2.67
C ASN A 84 -3.84 9.01 1.45
N MET A 85 -3.59 8.22 0.39
CA MET A 85 -2.91 8.73 -0.81
C MET A 85 -3.71 9.81 -1.53
N TYR A 86 -5.02 9.68 -1.53
CA TYR A 86 -5.90 10.55 -2.31
C TYR A 86 -6.98 11.19 -1.45
N ARG A 87 -6.58 11.64 -0.26
CA ARG A 87 -7.51 12.25 0.68
C ARG A 87 -8.26 13.41 0.02
N SER A 88 -9.57 13.41 0.17
CA SER A 88 -10.47 14.41 -0.42
C SER A 88 -10.55 14.37 -1.94
N ASP A 89 -10.06 13.28 -2.55
CA ASP A 89 -10.11 13.09 -3.99
C ASP A 89 -10.99 11.86 -4.26
N PRO A 90 -11.92 11.92 -5.24
CA PRO A 90 -12.74 10.74 -5.58
C PRO A 90 -11.91 9.50 -5.88
N LYS A 91 -10.66 9.68 -6.30
CA LYS A 91 -9.75 8.57 -6.58
C LYS A 91 -9.54 7.68 -5.37
N SER A 92 -9.75 8.21 -4.14
CA SER A 92 -9.59 7.43 -2.93
C SER A 92 -10.55 6.24 -2.85
N PHE A 93 -11.65 6.29 -3.58
CA PHE A 93 -12.66 5.22 -3.57
C PHE A 93 -12.68 4.40 -4.85
N GLN A 94 -11.75 4.69 -5.77
CA GLN A 94 -11.78 4.10 -7.12
C GLN A 94 -11.66 2.59 -7.10
N THR A 95 -10.88 2.03 -6.19
CA THR A 95 -10.60 0.61 -6.15
C THR A 95 -11.25 -0.14 -5.00
N GLU A 96 -12.09 0.51 -4.21
CA GLU A 96 -12.63 -0.15 -3.01
C GLU A 96 -13.57 -1.32 -3.32
N THR A 97 -14.11 -1.38 -4.53
CA THR A 97 -15.00 -2.48 -4.93
C THR A 97 -14.31 -3.54 -5.78
N MET A 98 -13.03 -3.43 -5.97
CA MET A 98 -12.29 -4.41 -6.78
C MET A 98 -11.97 -5.72 -6.00
#